data_413a74a2309a33524bec084449a6e4db
#
_entry.id   413a74a2309a33524bec084449a6e4db
#
_cell.length_a   1.000
_cell.length_b   1.000
_cell.length_c   1.000
_cell.angle_alpha   90.00
_cell.angle_beta   90.00
_cell.angle_gamma   90.00
#
_symmetry.space_group_name_H-M   'P 1'
#
loop_
_entity.id
_entity.type
_entity.pdbx_description
1 polymer ?
#
loop_
_entity_poly.entity_id
_entity_poly.type
_entity_poly.pdbx_seq_one_letter_code
_entity_poly.pdbx_strand_id
1 'polypeptide(L)'
;YKGRIGCVPYINGVGMLLGKIRSAKVNNIRGSPRDARDMMDIIPKEALSHAFLLYPDPLPKTLHHTSRYVKPEHLEPLAACLKSGAIFRVATDIEDYVRQTLEEVHLNGNFEWLAESASDWKQPWDDWISTRYELKALRENRTPHYLTFRKI
;
A
#
# COMPACT_ATOMS: atom_id res chain seq x y z
N TYR A 1 -17.69 -11.76 6.06
CA TYR A 1 -16.64 -12.33 5.21
C TYR A 1 -15.67 -11.23 4.75
N LYS A 2 -14.41 -11.40 5.05
CA LYS A 2 -13.36 -10.46 4.61
C LYS A 2 -12.46 -11.14 3.59
N GLY A 3 -12.64 -10.81 2.32
CA GLY A 3 -11.73 -11.22 1.25
C GLY A 3 -10.54 -10.27 1.14
N ARG A 4 -9.40 -10.79 0.68
CA ARG A 4 -8.18 -10.02 0.42
C ARG A 4 -7.71 -10.28 -1.01
N ILE A 5 -7.22 -9.23 -1.65
CA ILE A 5 -6.61 -9.30 -2.98
C ILE A 5 -5.17 -8.80 -2.85
N GLY A 6 -4.23 -9.63 -3.26
CA GLY A 6 -2.82 -9.27 -3.35
C GLY A 6 -2.42 -9.05 -4.81
N CYS A 7 -1.93 -7.87 -5.14
CA CYS A 7 -1.39 -7.55 -6.45
C CYS A 7 0.14 -7.66 -6.39
N VAL A 8 0.70 -8.65 -7.09
CA VAL A 8 2.14 -8.93 -7.12
C VAL A 8 2.56 -9.09 -8.57
N PRO A 9 3.11 -8.05 -9.21
CA PRO A 9 3.52 -8.11 -10.62
C PRO A 9 4.60 -9.16 -10.91
N TYR A 10 5.37 -9.53 -9.90
CA TYR A 10 6.46 -10.49 -10.03
C TYR A 10 5.94 -11.93 -9.88
N ILE A 11 6.00 -12.70 -10.97
CA ILE A 11 5.39 -14.04 -11.06
C ILE A 11 5.88 -15.03 -10.00
N ASN A 12 7.16 -14.98 -9.63
CA ASN A 12 7.69 -15.84 -8.57
C ASN A 12 7.06 -15.52 -7.20
N GLY A 13 6.76 -14.24 -6.94
CA GLY A 13 6.05 -13.81 -5.75
C GLY A 13 4.64 -14.36 -5.70
N VAL A 14 3.95 -14.40 -6.84
CA VAL A 14 2.61 -15.02 -6.95
C VAL A 14 2.68 -16.50 -6.64
N GLY A 15 3.65 -17.23 -7.20
CA GLY A 15 3.85 -18.65 -6.92
C GLY A 15 4.09 -18.93 -5.44
N MET A 16 4.92 -18.13 -4.78
CA MET A 16 5.18 -18.23 -3.33
C MET A 16 3.91 -17.95 -2.51
N LEU A 17 3.13 -16.94 -2.89
CA LEU A 17 1.86 -16.61 -2.24
C LEU A 17 0.86 -17.77 -2.35
N LEU A 18 0.70 -18.35 -3.53
CA LEU A 18 -0.20 -19.50 -3.74
C LEU A 18 0.19 -20.69 -2.90
N GLY A 19 1.50 -20.97 -2.79
CA GLY A 19 2.00 -22.04 -1.91
C GLY A 19 1.63 -21.81 -0.45
N LYS A 20 1.78 -20.57 0.05
CA LYS A 20 1.42 -20.19 1.42
C LYS A 20 -0.10 -20.28 1.66
N ILE A 21 -0.91 -19.81 0.71
CA ILE A 21 -2.38 -19.91 0.78
C ILE A 21 -2.80 -21.39 0.92
N ARG A 22 -2.23 -22.25 0.09
CA ARG A 22 -2.51 -23.69 0.15
C ARG A 22 -2.10 -24.31 1.47
N SER A 23 -0.89 -24.02 1.95
CA SER A 23 -0.38 -24.54 3.23
C SER A 23 -1.20 -24.07 4.42
N ALA A 24 -1.65 -22.83 4.43
CA ALA A 24 -2.48 -22.25 5.48
C ALA A 24 -3.96 -22.64 5.38
N LYS A 25 -4.37 -23.30 4.30
CA LYS A 25 -5.77 -23.72 4.05
C LYS A 25 -6.78 -22.57 4.14
N VAL A 26 -6.38 -21.37 3.70
CA VAL A 26 -7.27 -20.21 3.66
C VAL A 26 -7.93 -20.09 2.29
N ASN A 27 -9.17 -19.60 2.26
CA ASN A 27 -9.97 -19.49 1.04
C ASN A 27 -10.41 -18.05 0.71
N ASN A 28 -10.01 -17.11 1.52
CA ASN A 28 -10.42 -15.70 1.42
C ASN A 28 -9.31 -14.78 0.87
N ILE A 29 -8.28 -15.34 0.27
CA ILE A 29 -7.18 -14.60 -0.36
C ILE A 29 -7.14 -14.93 -1.84
N ARG A 30 -7.02 -13.90 -2.67
CA ARG A 30 -6.77 -14.01 -4.11
C ARG A 30 -5.49 -13.27 -4.45
N GLY A 31 -4.63 -13.90 -5.23
CA GLY A 31 -3.43 -13.29 -5.80
C GLY A 31 -3.66 -12.90 -7.25
N SER A 32 -3.19 -11.74 -7.65
CA SER A 32 -3.19 -11.30 -9.04
C SER A 32 -1.76 -11.01 -9.49
N PRO A 33 -1.33 -11.52 -10.65
CA PRO A 33 -0.03 -11.17 -11.23
C PRO A 33 -0.04 -9.79 -11.91
N ARG A 34 -1.19 -9.13 -11.91
CA ARG A 34 -1.34 -7.80 -12.51
C ARG A 34 -0.88 -6.72 -11.55
N ASP A 35 -0.51 -5.60 -12.12
CA ASP A 35 -0.27 -4.38 -11.36
C ASP A 35 -1.57 -3.92 -10.67
N ALA A 36 -1.44 -3.34 -9.47
CA ALA A 36 -2.60 -2.82 -8.74
C ALA A 36 -3.37 -1.76 -9.54
N ARG A 37 -2.69 -1.04 -10.43
CA ARG A 37 -3.31 -0.04 -11.32
C ARG A 37 -4.41 -0.66 -12.19
N ASP A 38 -4.13 -1.82 -12.77
CA ASP A 38 -5.10 -2.54 -13.62
C ASP A 38 -6.27 -3.08 -12.81
N MET A 39 -6.03 -3.38 -11.53
CA MET A 39 -7.09 -3.89 -10.64
C MET A 39 -8.12 -2.84 -10.28
N MET A 40 -7.71 -1.56 -10.19
CA MET A 40 -8.64 -0.47 -9.86
C MET A 40 -9.74 -0.28 -10.91
N ASP A 41 -9.47 -0.67 -12.16
CA ASP A 41 -10.47 -0.60 -13.24
C ASP A 41 -11.54 -1.70 -13.14
N ILE A 42 -11.25 -2.77 -12.40
CA ILE A 42 -12.12 -3.95 -12.28
C ILE A 42 -12.89 -3.94 -10.95
N ILE A 43 -12.29 -3.41 -9.89
CA ILE A 43 -12.92 -3.38 -8.57
C ILE A 43 -14.08 -2.38 -8.57
N PRO A 44 -15.27 -2.80 -8.13
CA PRO A 44 -16.42 -1.91 -8.05
C PRO A 44 -16.16 -0.71 -7.12
N LYS A 45 -16.87 0.38 -7.39
CA LYS A 45 -16.84 1.55 -6.51
C LYS A 45 -17.28 1.17 -5.09
N GLU A 46 -16.63 1.77 -4.10
CA GLU A 46 -16.95 1.59 -2.69
C GLU A 46 -16.95 0.12 -2.21
N ALA A 47 -16.15 -0.73 -2.87
CA ALA A 47 -16.06 -2.15 -2.53
C ALA A 47 -14.99 -2.46 -1.47
N LEU A 48 -14.00 -1.59 -1.31
CA LEU A 48 -12.87 -1.82 -0.43
C LEU A 48 -13.01 -1.07 0.90
N SER A 49 -12.73 -1.77 2.00
CA SER A 49 -12.64 -1.17 3.34
C SER A 49 -11.21 -0.86 3.76
N HIS A 50 -10.21 -1.46 3.12
CA HIS A 50 -8.79 -1.23 3.38
C HIS A 50 -7.99 -1.34 2.09
N ALA A 51 -6.93 -0.55 1.99
CA ALA A 51 -5.89 -0.70 0.99
C ALA A 51 -4.51 -0.55 1.65
N PHE A 52 -3.54 -1.32 1.17
CA PHE A 52 -2.17 -1.31 1.68
C PHE A 52 -1.19 -1.19 0.52
N LEU A 53 -0.27 -0.25 0.63
CA LEU A 53 0.89 -0.10 -0.26
C LEU A 53 2.15 -0.31 0.58
N LEU A 54 2.71 -1.50 0.48
CA LEU A 54 3.78 -1.93 1.38
C LEU A 54 5.10 -2.04 0.61
N TYR A 55 6.06 -1.22 1.00
CA TYR A 55 7.40 -1.17 0.41
C TYR A 55 7.36 -1.12 -1.13
N PRO A 56 6.67 -0.13 -1.70
CA PRO A 56 6.63 0.04 -3.16
C PRO A 56 8.02 0.30 -3.71
N ASP A 57 8.20 0.05 -5.00
CA ASP A 57 9.47 0.28 -5.68
C ASP A 57 9.90 1.76 -5.49
N PRO A 58 11.06 2.01 -4.89
CA PRO A 58 11.49 3.36 -4.54
C PRO A 58 11.71 4.29 -5.71
N LEU A 59 12.13 3.75 -6.87
CA LEU A 59 12.41 4.53 -8.09
C LEU A 59 13.14 5.84 -7.76
N PRO A 60 14.40 5.78 -7.27
CA PRO A 60 15.08 6.91 -6.63
C PRO A 60 15.46 8.03 -7.59
N LYS A 61 15.55 7.76 -8.88
CA LYS A 61 15.85 8.79 -9.90
C LYS A 61 14.66 9.72 -10.08
N THR A 62 14.89 11.03 -10.06
CA THR A 62 13.85 12.05 -10.23
C THR A 62 12.98 11.81 -11.47
N LEU A 63 13.58 11.40 -12.58
CA LEU A 63 12.86 11.05 -13.81
C LEU A 63 11.86 9.89 -13.64
N HIS A 64 12.05 9.04 -12.61
CA HIS A 64 11.21 7.89 -12.35
C HIS A 64 10.15 8.13 -11.27
N HIS A 65 10.15 9.29 -10.60
CA HIS A 65 9.16 9.60 -9.56
C HIS A 65 7.73 9.60 -10.10
N THR A 66 7.55 9.98 -11.36
CA THR A 66 6.26 9.93 -12.06
C THR A 66 5.76 8.50 -12.31
N SER A 67 6.63 7.50 -12.20
CA SER A 67 6.28 6.08 -12.33
C SER A 67 5.90 5.43 -11.01
N ARG A 68 6.05 6.14 -9.89
CA ARG A 68 5.60 5.66 -8.57
C ARG A 68 4.10 5.50 -8.54
N TYR A 69 3.61 4.61 -7.67
CA TYR A 69 2.17 4.38 -7.55
C TYR A 69 1.42 5.62 -7.06
N VAL A 70 1.95 6.33 -6.06
CA VAL A 70 1.28 7.47 -5.45
C VAL A 70 1.37 8.70 -6.35
N LYS A 71 0.36 8.88 -7.17
CA LYS A 71 0.17 10.01 -8.07
C LYS A 71 -1.32 10.18 -8.42
N PRO A 72 -1.76 11.33 -8.96
CA PRO A 72 -3.17 11.61 -9.21
C PRO A 72 -3.90 10.52 -9.99
N GLU A 73 -3.30 10.02 -11.06
CA GLU A 73 -3.92 9.02 -11.95
C GLU A 73 -4.21 7.68 -11.25
N HIS A 74 -3.57 7.40 -10.13
CA HIS A 74 -3.80 6.18 -9.35
C HIS A 74 -4.59 6.43 -8.08
N LEU A 75 -4.44 7.60 -7.45
CA LEU A 75 -5.15 7.94 -6.22
C LEU A 75 -6.64 8.17 -6.47
N GLU A 76 -7.02 8.75 -7.61
CA GLU A 76 -8.44 8.93 -7.96
C GLU A 76 -9.18 7.59 -8.10
N PRO A 77 -8.70 6.62 -8.92
CA PRO A 77 -9.33 5.30 -8.99
C PRO A 77 -9.33 4.57 -7.66
N LEU A 78 -8.24 4.66 -6.88
CA LEU A 78 -8.18 4.05 -5.54
C LEU A 78 -9.25 4.64 -4.62
N ALA A 79 -9.37 5.97 -4.57
CA ALA A 79 -10.37 6.64 -3.76
C ALA A 79 -11.79 6.22 -4.16
N ALA A 80 -12.06 6.05 -5.46
CA ALA A 80 -13.36 5.58 -5.94
C ALA A 80 -13.68 4.14 -5.49
N CYS A 81 -12.69 3.26 -5.40
CA CYS A 81 -12.86 1.89 -4.93
C CYS A 81 -13.04 1.79 -3.42
N LEU A 82 -12.60 2.77 -2.65
CA LEU A 82 -12.65 2.77 -1.20
C LEU A 82 -13.99 3.32 -0.69
N LYS A 83 -14.56 2.64 0.29
CA LYS A 83 -15.73 3.15 1.03
C LYS A 83 -15.37 4.41 1.79
N SER A 84 -16.35 5.26 2.07
CA SER A 84 -16.19 6.34 3.05
C SER A 84 -15.78 5.74 4.41
N GLY A 85 -14.78 6.32 5.04
CA GLY A 85 -14.19 5.80 6.29
C GLY A 85 -13.18 4.66 6.10
N ALA A 86 -12.96 4.17 4.89
CA ALA A 86 -11.97 3.14 4.60
C ALA A 86 -10.54 3.62 4.90
N ILE A 87 -9.67 2.69 5.24
CA ILE A 87 -8.29 2.96 5.65
C ILE A 87 -7.32 2.64 4.50
N PHE A 88 -6.49 3.61 4.16
CA PHE A 88 -5.37 3.45 3.24
C PHE A 88 -4.06 3.59 4.00
N ARG A 89 -3.21 2.58 3.94
CA ARG A 89 -1.93 2.52 4.66
C ARG A 89 -0.75 2.35 3.72
N VAL A 90 0.30 3.11 3.99
CA VAL A 90 1.55 3.06 3.22
C VAL A 90 2.69 2.81 4.19
N ALA A 91 3.52 1.80 3.91
CA ALA A 91 4.77 1.58 4.62
C ALA A 91 5.93 1.67 3.63
N THR A 92 6.93 2.47 3.96
CA THR A 92 8.15 2.65 3.17
C THR A 92 9.32 3.09 4.03
N ASP A 93 10.52 2.73 3.63
CA ASP A 93 11.79 3.14 4.24
C ASP A 93 12.48 4.28 3.47
N ILE A 94 11.80 4.86 2.49
CA ILE A 94 12.32 5.91 1.61
C ILE A 94 11.67 7.25 1.97
N GLU A 95 12.42 8.15 2.59
CA GLU A 95 11.90 9.45 3.04
C GLU A 95 11.30 10.29 1.90
N ASP A 96 11.93 10.26 0.74
CA ASP A 96 11.40 10.97 -0.43
C ASP A 96 10.06 10.41 -0.90
N TYR A 97 9.85 9.10 -0.74
CA TYR A 97 8.55 8.48 -1.02
C TYR A 97 7.50 8.89 0.03
N VAL A 98 7.88 9.02 1.29
CA VAL A 98 7.00 9.56 2.35
C VAL A 98 6.55 10.97 1.99
N ARG A 99 7.49 11.84 1.63
CA ARG A 99 7.20 13.23 1.25
C ARG A 99 6.23 13.28 0.08
N GLN A 100 6.52 12.58 -1.00
CA GLN A 100 5.64 12.52 -2.18
C GLN A 100 4.25 11.98 -1.82
N THR A 101 4.17 10.94 -1.00
CA THR A 101 2.89 10.38 -0.58
C THR A 101 2.04 11.40 0.16
N LEU A 102 2.63 12.12 1.12
CA LEU A 102 1.91 13.15 1.87
C LEU A 102 1.44 14.30 0.98
N GLU A 103 2.29 14.76 0.06
CA GLU A 103 1.96 15.81 -0.91
C GLU A 103 0.81 15.41 -1.82
N GLU A 104 0.92 14.25 -2.48
CA GLU A 104 -0.06 13.78 -3.45
C GLU A 104 -1.42 13.42 -2.80
N VAL A 105 -1.39 12.80 -1.63
CA VAL A 105 -2.63 12.49 -0.89
C VAL A 105 -3.32 13.76 -0.40
N HIS A 106 -2.55 14.75 0.05
CA HIS A 106 -3.10 16.04 0.43
C HIS A 106 -3.77 16.76 -0.76
N LEU A 107 -3.09 16.81 -1.90
CA LEU A 107 -3.60 17.44 -3.12
C LEU A 107 -4.84 16.72 -3.67
N ASN A 108 -4.91 15.41 -3.49
CA ASN A 108 -6.07 14.62 -3.93
C ASN A 108 -7.37 15.02 -3.21
N GLY A 109 -7.29 15.33 -1.93
CA GLY A 109 -8.41 15.84 -1.14
C GLY A 109 -9.45 14.79 -0.71
N ASN A 110 -9.31 13.53 -1.11
CA ASN A 110 -10.22 12.45 -0.72
C ASN A 110 -9.81 11.72 0.55
N PHE A 111 -8.68 12.08 1.15
CA PHE A 111 -8.11 11.39 2.30
C PHE A 111 -7.73 12.37 3.40
N GLU A 112 -7.87 11.90 4.63
CA GLU A 112 -7.38 12.58 5.83
C GLU A 112 -6.19 11.80 6.38
N TRP A 113 -5.07 12.46 6.64
CA TRP A 113 -3.93 11.84 7.29
C TRP A 113 -4.16 11.72 8.80
N LEU A 114 -4.11 10.49 9.32
CA LEU A 114 -4.41 10.21 10.73
C LEU A 114 -3.13 10.23 11.59
N ALA A 115 -2.44 11.36 11.63
CA ALA A 115 -1.27 11.55 12.47
C ALA A 115 -1.42 12.81 13.31
N GLU A 116 -1.40 12.66 14.62
CA GLU A 116 -1.43 13.75 15.60
C GLU A 116 -0.03 14.04 16.15
N SER A 117 0.85 13.03 16.12
CA SER A 117 2.22 13.11 16.62
C SER A 117 3.20 12.34 15.73
N ALA A 118 4.50 12.59 15.93
CA ALA A 118 5.52 11.88 15.17
C ALA A 118 5.53 10.36 15.41
N SER A 119 5.11 9.90 16.56
CA SER A 119 5.02 8.46 16.85
C SER A 119 4.03 7.74 15.95
N ASP A 120 2.98 8.44 15.50
CA ASP A 120 1.91 7.85 14.69
C ASP A 120 2.35 7.40 13.29
N TRP A 121 3.48 7.91 12.80
CA TRP A 121 4.03 7.50 11.51
C TRP A 121 5.47 6.94 11.61
N LYS A 122 6.07 6.96 12.81
CA LYS A 122 7.39 6.34 13.09
C LYS A 122 7.27 4.95 13.68
N GLN A 123 6.11 4.59 14.22
CA GLN A 123 5.81 3.28 14.76
C GLN A 123 4.83 2.53 13.87
N PRO A 124 4.94 1.20 13.75
CA PRO A 124 3.97 0.43 13.00
C PRO A 124 2.58 0.53 13.64
N TRP A 125 1.56 0.44 12.81
CA TRP A 125 0.17 0.31 13.30
C TRP A 125 -0.04 -1.03 14.00
N ASP A 126 -1.11 -1.11 14.78
CA ASP A 126 -1.52 -2.37 15.40
C ASP A 126 -1.73 -3.45 14.33
N ASP A 127 -1.50 -4.71 14.68
CA ASP A 127 -1.55 -5.86 13.76
C ASP A 127 -0.45 -5.89 12.68
N TRP A 128 0.56 -5.02 12.77
CA TRP A 128 1.67 -5.06 11.83
C TRP A 128 2.47 -6.35 11.98
N ILE A 129 2.70 -7.01 10.86
CA ILE A 129 3.62 -8.14 10.76
C ILE A 129 4.78 -7.71 9.88
N SER A 130 5.98 -7.77 10.42
CA SER A 130 7.19 -7.36 9.71
C SER A 130 7.35 -8.11 8.40
N THR A 131 7.63 -7.36 7.34
CA THR A 131 7.87 -7.93 6.01
C THR A 131 9.35 -8.19 5.79
N ARG A 132 9.68 -9.01 4.78
CA ARG A 132 11.08 -9.22 4.36
C ARG A 132 11.73 -7.90 3.91
N TYR A 133 10.96 -6.99 3.34
CA TYR A 133 11.44 -5.67 2.91
C TYR A 133 11.79 -4.78 4.09
N GLU A 134 10.96 -4.78 5.13
CA GLU A 134 11.26 -4.08 6.38
C GLU A 134 12.53 -4.62 7.05
N LEU A 135 12.64 -5.94 7.18
CA LEU A 135 13.83 -6.56 7.74
C LEU A 135 15.10 -6.23 6.95
N LYS A 136 14.99 -6.14 5.62
CA LYS A 136 16.09 -5.69 4.76
C LYS A 136 16.43 -4.22 5.03
N ALA A 137 15.43 -3.35 5.08
CA ALA A 137 15.62 -1.94 5.36
C ALA A 137 16.34 -1.72 6.71
N LEU A 138 15.90 -2.40 7.76
CA LEU A 138 16.52 -2.33 9.09
C LEU A 138 17.97 -2.81 9.08
N ARG A 139 18.27 -3.91 8.38
CA ARG A 139 19.65 -4.40 8.22
C ARG A 139 20.56 -3.42 7.49
N GLU A 140 20.00 -2.62 6.60
CA GLU A 140 20.71 -1.58 5.83
C GLU A 140 20.64 -0.20 6.50
N ASN A 141 20.22 -0.14 7.78
CA ASN A 141 20.09 1.09 8.58
C ASN A 141 19.16 2.14 7.96
N ARG A 142 18.15 1.71 7.20
CA ARG A 142 17.08 2.59 6.73
C ARG A 142 15.92 2.54 7.71
N THR A 143 15.25 3.67 7.89
CA THR A 143 14.17 3.84 8.87
C THR A 143 12.82 3.66 8.21
N PRO A 144 12.03 2.64 8.56
CA PRO A 144 10.66 2.51 8.08
C PRO A 144 9.74 3.62 8.58
N HIS A 145 8.76 3.98 7.76
CA HIS A 145 7.71 4.93 8.07
C HIS A 145 6.35 4.29 7.74
N TYR A 146 5.33 4.62 8.53
CA TYR A 146 4.01 4.00 8.49
C TYR A 146 2.93 5.07 8.42
N LEU A 147 2.36 5.29 7.25
CA LEU A 147 1.36 6.32 7.03
C LEU A 147 -0.03 5.71 7.01
N THR A 148 -0.97 6.32 7.72
CA THR A 148 -2.37 5.90 7.76
C THR A 148 -3.28 7.05 7.36
N PHE A 149 -4.10 6.80 6.35
CA PHE A 149 -5.08 7.75 5.83
C PHE A 149 -6.48 7.17 5.92
N ARG A 150 -7.46 8.03 6.12
CA ARG A 150 -8.88 7.67 6.08
C ARG A 150 -9.53 8.30 4.86
N LYS A 151 -10.29 7.51 4.10
CA LYS A 151 -11.12 8.00 3.00
C LYS A 151 -12.27 8.84 3.57
N ILE A 152 -12.37 10.05 3.11
CA ILE A 152 -13.44 10.96 3.49
C ILE A 152 -14.75 10.58 2.79
#